data_c45db0b7fd4602c87341a097db8f1f42
#
_entry.id   c45db0b7fd4602c87341a097db8f1f42
#
_cell.length_a   1.000
_cell.length_b   1.000
_cell.length_c   1.000
_cell.angle_alpha   90.00
_cell.angle_beta   90.00
_cell.angle_gamma   90.00
#
_symmetry.space_group_name_H-M   'P 1'
#
loop_
_entity.id
_entity.type
_entity.pdbx_description
1 polymer ?
#
loop_
_entity_poly.entity_id
_entity_poly.type
_entity_poly.pdbx_seq_one_letter_code
_entity_poly.pdbx_strand_id
1 'polypeptide(L)'
;MGWLIDTDILSERARKRPDTRVLAWLEANAADVYTSSHTIGEIQAGIGFLPDGAKKRALQAWLNGLMDAMDGRILNFNTSVAMAWGRQEAEFKRKGCPMPMPDSFIAATARRHNLIIVTRNVADFTRSGLKVFDPGKAVEK
;
A
#
# COMPACT_ATOMS: atom_id res chain seq x y z
N MET A 1 4.03 15.40 6.24
CA MET A 1 3.05 14.71 5.42
C MET A 1 3.41 13.24 5.30
N GLY A 2 2.46 12.37 5.51
CA GLY A 2 2.70 10.93 5.49
C GLY A 2 2.34 10.29 4.15
N TRP A 3 2.84 9.07 3.97
CA TRP A 3 2.69 8.29 2.75
C TRP A 3 2.07 6.95 3.10
N LEU A 4 1.05 6.54 2.34
CA LEU A 4 0.48 5.20 2.45
C LEU A 4 0.97 4.37 1.28
N ILE A 5 1.79 3.35 1.55
CA ILE A 5 2.38 2.54 0.49
C ILE A 5 1.49 1.36 0.14
N ASP A 6 1.29 1.19 -1.17
CA ASP A 6 0.55 0.07 -1.74
C ASP A 6 1.38 -1.21 -1.65
N THR A 7 0.72 -2.35 -1.84
CA THR A 7 1.34 -3.68 -1.74
C THR A 7 2.56 -3.85 -2.63
N ASP A 8 2.50 -3.37 -3.88
CA ASP A 8 3.60 -3.52 -4.84
C ASP A 8 4.85 -2.74 -4.43
N ILE A 9 4.68 -1.60 -3.77
CA ILE A 9 5.81 -0.80 -3.28
C ILE A 9 6.40 -1.43 -2.02
N LEU A 10 5.55 -1.85 -1.08
CA LEU A 10 6.01 -2.46 0.16
C LEU A 10 6.78 -3.76 -0.11
N SER A 11 6.34 -4.53 -1.09
CA SER A 11 6.94 -5.82 -1.46
C SER A 11 8.24 -5.68 -2.24
N GLU A 12 8.64 -4.47 -2.62
CA GLU A 12 9.82 -4.28 -3.47
C GLU A 12 11.09 -4.87 -2.86
N ARG A 13 11.26 -4.74 -1.54
CA ARG A 13 12.43 -5.26 -0.82
C ARG A 13 12.55 -6.78 -0.90
N ALA A 14 11.44 -7.48 -1.10
CA ALA A 14 11.40 -8.94 -1.17
C ALA A 14 11.58 -9.49 -2.58
N ARG A 15 11.71 -8.63 -3.58
CA ARG A 15 11.86 -9.04 -4.98
C ARG A 15 13.31 -9.45 -5.26
N LYS A 16 13.47 -10.39 -6.23
CA LYS A 16 14.80 -10.81 -6.68
C LYS A 16 15.62 -9.66 -7.25
N ARG A 17 14.97 -8.78 -8.03
CA ARG A 17 15.60 -7.63 -8.68
C ARG A 17 14.80 -6.38 -8.32
N PRO A 18 15.01 -5.86 -7.11
CA PRO A 18 14.26 -4.70 -6.68
C PRO A 18 14.65 -3.45 -7.46
N ASP A 19 13.67 -2.55 -7.64
CA ASP A 19 13.92 -1.25 -8.24
C ASP A 19 14.68 -0.39 -7.22
N THR A 20 15.91 -0.04 -7.55
CA THR A 20 16.78 0.70 -6.64
C THR A 20 16.24 2.10 -6.30
N ARG A 21 15.48 2.72 -7.22
CA ARG A 21 14.87 4.03 -6.96
C ARG A 21 13.77 3.92 -5.90
N VAL A 22 12.98 2.87 -5.96
CA VAL A 22 11.93 2.60 -4.96
C VAL A 22 12.57 2.34 -3.59
N LEU A 23 13.61 1.51 -3.54
CA LEU A 23 14.32 1.22 -2.28
C LEU A 23 14.93 2.47 -1.67
N ALA A 24 15.57 3.32 -2.49
CA ALA A 24 16.17 4.56 -2.01
C ALA A 24 15.10 5.51 -1.45
N TRP A 25 13.96 5.60 -2.14
CA TRP A 25 12.85 6.43 -1.67
C TRP A 25 12.28 5.93 -0.34
N LEU A 26 12.08 4.61 -0.22
CA LEU A 26 11.59 4.01 1.02
C LEU A 26 12.53 4.28 2.20
N GLU A 27 13.83 4.15 1.97
CA GLU A 27 14.82 4.42 3.00
C GLU A 27 14.82 5.88 3.43
N ALA A 28 14.76 6.79 2.46
CA ALA A 28 14.77 8.22 2.74
C ALA A 28 13.52 8.70 3.49
N ASN A 29 12.39 8.01 3.33
CA ASN A 29 11.11 8.41 3.90
C ASN A 29 10.60 7.45 4.98
N ALA A 30 11.45 6.57 5.50
CA ALA A 30 11.05 5.47 6.37
C ALA A 30 10.21 5.89 7.58
N ALA A 31 10.50 7.06 8.15
CA ALA A 31 9.78 7.55 9.35
C ALA A 31 8.34 7.98 9.03
N ASP A 32 8.05 8.34 7.79
CA ASP A 32 6.76 8.90 7.38
C ASP A 32 5.92 7.93 6.53
N VAL A 33 6.38 6.70 6.39
CA VAL A 33 5.71 5.66 5.60
C VAL A 33 4.78 4.84 6.47
N TYR A 34 3.55 4.71 6.01
CA TYR A 34 2.50 3.90 6.64
C TYR A 34 2.06 2.81 5.66
N THR A 35 1.49 1.75 6.18
CA THR A 35 0.81 0.73 5.38
C THR A 35 -0.53 0.40 6.01
N SER A 36 -1.37 -0.34 5.29
CA SER A 36 -2.68 -0.76 5.80
C SER A 36 -2.65 -2.22 6.24
N SER A 37 -3.53 -2.56 7.18
CA SER A 37 -3.73 -3.97 7.57
C SER A 37 -4.16 -4.81 6.37
N HIS A 38 -4.92 -4.23 5.44
CA HIS A 38 -5.31 -4.91 4.20
C HIS A 38 -4.08 -5.31 3.36
N THR A 39 -3.13 -4.39 3.20
CA THR A 39 -1.87 -4.65 2.48
C THR A 39 -1.08 -5.79 3.14
N ILE A 40 -0.99 -5.78 4.46
CA ILE A 40 -0.34 -6.88 5.20
C ILE A 40 -1.05 -8.20 4.90
N GLY A 41 -2.39 -8.21 4.89
CA GLY A 41 -3.18 -9.39 4.58
C GLY A 41 -2.94 -9.90 3.16
N GLU A 42 -2.83 -9.00 2.18
CA GLU A 42 -2.53 -9.38 0.79
C GLU A 42 -1.15 -10.05 0.67
N ILE A 43 -0.16 -9.50 1.35
CA ILE A 43 1.20 -10.08 1.35
C ILE A 43 1.18 -11.45 2.02
N GLN A 44 0.49 -11.59 3.16
CA GLN A 44 0.38 -12.88 3.85
C GLN A 44 -0.31 -13.93 2.98
N ALA A 45 -1.35 -13.54 2.26
CA ALA A 45 -2.06 -14.45 1.34
C ALA A 45 -1.12 -14.92 0.24
N GLY A 46 -0.35 -14.00 -0.36
CA GLY A 46 0.62 -14.34 -1.40
C GLY A 46 1.68 -15.32 -0.91
N ILE A 47 2.16 -15.13 0.31
CA ILE A 47 3.11 -16.06 0.93
C ILE A 47 2.45 -17.43 1.13
N GLY A 48 1.20 -17.44 1.60
CA GLY A 48 0.45 -18.67 1.84
C GLY A 48 0.23 -19.52 0.58
N PHE A 49 0.16 -18.87 -0.59
CA PHE A 49 -0.03 -19.58 -1.86
C PHE A 49 1.24 -20.27 -2.36
N LEU A 50 2.41 -19.95 -1.80
CA LEU A 50 3.67 -20.58 -2.21
C LEU A 50 3.75 -22.02 -1.67
N PRO A 51 4.44 -22.92 -2.40
CA PRO A 51 4.71 -24.25 -1.86
C PRO A 51 5.63 -24.15 -0.64
N ASP A 52 5.48 -25.09 0.28
CA ASP A 52 6.34 -25.15 1.46
C ASP A 52 7.81 -25.28 1.03
N GLY A 53 8.67 -24.56 1.74
CA GLY A 53 10.09 -24.55 1.41
C GLY A 53 10.80 -23.30 1.92
N ALA A 54 12.08 -23.20 1.54
CA ALA A 54 12.96 -22.13 2.01
C ALA A 54 12.47 -20.75 1.62
N LYS A 55 11.95 -20.58 0.40
CA LYS A 55 11.47 -19.29 -0.10
C LYS A 55 10.27 -18.81 0.75
N LYS A 56 9.31 -19.69 1.00
CA LYS A 56 8.14 -19.35 1.80
C LYS A 56 8.54 -18.94 3.20
N ARG A 57 9.45 -19.68 3.82
CA ARG A 57 9.94 -19.37 5.17
C ARG A 57 10.67 -18.02 5.21
N ALA A 58 11.50 -17.76 4.20
CA ALA A 58 12.24 -16.50 4.12
C ALA A 58 11.30 -15.30 3.98
N LEU A 59 10.28 -15.42 3.14
CA LEU A 59 9.30 -14.35 2.95
C LEU A 59 8.45 -14.13 4.21
N GLN A 60 8.09 -15.21 4.91
CA GLN A 60 7.35 -15.08 6.16
C GLN A 60 8.20 -14.36 7.22
N ALA A 61 9.49 -14.70 7.33
CA ALA A 61 10.39 -14.02 8.25
C ALA A 61 10.55 -12.54 7.90
N TRP A 62 10.67 -12.24 6.60
CA TRP A 62 10.72 -10.85 6.12
C TRP A 62 9.46 -10.07 6.53
N LEU A 63 8.27 -10.65 6.30
CA LEU A 63 7.01 -9.99 6.66
C LEU A 63 6.91 -9.75 8.16
N ASN A 64 7.28 -10.75 8.97
CA ASN A 64 7.24 -10.61 10.43
C ASN A 64 8.16 -9.47 10.89
N GLY A 65 9.38 -9.40 10.34
CA GLY A 65 10.31 -8.32 10.65
C GLY A 65 9.81 -6.95 10.21
N LEU A 66 9.16 -6.90 9.05
CA LEU A 66 8.56 -5.67 8.54
C LEU A 66 7.46 -5.16 9.48
N MET A 67 6.60 -6.06 9.96
CA MET A 67 5.52 -5.70 10.88
C MET A 67 6.09 -5.14 12.19
N ASP A 68 7.15 -5.73 12.71
CA ASP A 68 7.82 -5.22 13.90
C ASP A 68 8.42 -3.82 13.65
N ALA A 69 9.07 -3.64 12.51
CA ALA A 69 9.69 -2.37 12.14
C ALA A 69 8.66 -1.26 11.92
N MET A 70 7.46 -1.61 11.48
CA MET A 70 6.38 -0.67 11.21
C MET A 70 5.35 -0.59 12.34
N ASP A 71 5.68 -1.08 13.52
CA ASP A 71 4.76 -0.99 14.66
C ASP A 71 4.34 0.47 14.89
N GLY A 72 3.03 0.68 15.04
CA GLY A 72 2.44 2.02 15.14
C GLY A 72 2.17 2.70 13.79
N ARG A 73 2.65 2.14 12.69
CA ARG A 73 2.45 2.69 11.34
C ARG A 73 1.72 1.72 10.41
N ILE A 74 1.09 0.69 10.96
CA ILE A 74 0.17 -0.19 10.25
C ILE A 74 -1.24 0.25 10.60
N LEU A 75 -1.96 0.82 9.63
CA LEU A 75 -3.28 1.40 9.85
C LEU A 75 -4.35 0.33 9.67
N ASN A 76 -5.15 0.15 10.71
CA ASN A 76 -6.19 -0.87 10.72
C ASN A 76 -7.44 -0.42 9.97
N PHE A 77 -8.09 -1.37 9.30
CA PHE A 77 -9.39 -1.15 8.70
C PHE A 77 -10.46 -1.24 9.80
N ASN A 78 -10.55 -0.19 10.59
CA ASN A 78 -11.48 -0.10 11.71
C ASN A 78 -12.81 0.53 11.27
N THR A 79 -13.72 0.76 12.20
CA THR A 79 -15.04 1.34 11.91
C THR A 79 -14.91 2.71 11.21
N SER A 80 -13.98 3.53 11.65
CA SER A 80 -13.75 4.85 11.06
C SER A 80 -13.36 4.76 9.59
N VAL A 81 -12.42 3.86 9.25
CA VAL A 81 -12.02 3.61 7.85
C VAL A 81 -13.16 2.98 7.06
N ALA A 82 -13.91 2.06 7.66
CA ALA A 82 -15.05 1.41 7.01
C ALA A 82 -16.13 2.44 6.62
N MET A 83 -16.39 3.40 7.49
CA MET A 83 -17.35 4.48 7.19
C MET A 83 -16.85 5.37 6.04
N ALA A 84 -15.57 5.71 6.06
CA ALA A 84 -14.95 6.45 4.96
C ALA A 84 -15.04 5.68 3.65
N TRP A 85 -14.78 4.38 3.69
CA TRP A 85 -14.91 3.50 2.54
C TRP A 85 -16.34 3.48 1.98
N GLY A 86 -17.33 3.35 2.85
CA GLY A 86 -18.73 3.36 2.42
C GLY A 86 -19.13 4.66 1.71
N ARG A 87 -18.73 5.79 2.27
CA ARG A 87 -18.99 7.10 1.64
C ARG A 87 -18.28 7.21 0.29
N GLN A 88 -17.04 6.72 0.21
CA GLN A 88 -16.25 6.71 -1.02
C GLN A 88 -16.90 5.86 -2.11
N GLU A 89 -17.38 4.68 -1.76
CA GLU A 89 -18.07 3.79 -2.71
C GLU A 89 -19.30 4.47 -3.32
N ALA A 90 -20.09 5.14 -2.50
CA ALA A 90 -21.26 5.88 -2.97
C ALA A 90 -20.86 7.03 -3.91
N GLU A 91 -19.79 7.76 -3.58
CA GLU A 91 -19.27 8.86 -4.40
C GLU A 91 -18.81 8.35 -5.75
N PHE A 92 -18.00 7.28 -5.79
CA PHE A 92 -17.46 6.74 -7.04
C PHE A 92 -18.55 6.16 -7.92
N LYS A 93 -19.56 5.54 -7.32
CA LYS A 93 -20.71 5.03 -8.06
C LYS A 93 -21.46 6.18 -8.75
N ARG A 94 -21.70 7.27 -8.02
CA ARG A 94 -22.39 8.44 -8.58
C ARG A 94 -21.60 9.07 -9.74
N LYS A 95 -20.27 9.08 -9.65
CA LYS A 95 -19.37 9.63 -10.67
C LYS A 95 -19.13 8.69 -11.84
N GLY A 96 -19.59 7.44 -11.74
CA GLY A 96 -19.35 6.44 -12.79
C GLY A 96 -17.90 5.99 -12.88
N CYS A 97 -17.13 6.09 -11.78
CA CYS A 97 -15.74 5.67 -11.75
C CYS A 97 -15.50 4.68 -10.60
N PRO A 98 -16.09 3.47 -10.68
CA PRO A 98 -15.87 2.46 -9.64
C PRO A 98 -14.40 2.03 -9.58
N MET A 99 -13.97 1.63 -8.40
CA MET A 99 -12.60 1.22 -8.16
C MET A 99 -12.57 -0.26 -7.78
N PRO A 100 -11.57 -1.05 -8.22
CA PRO A 100 -11.43 -2.43 -7.75
C PRO A 100 -11.40 -2.49 -6.23
N MET A 101 -11.98 -3.56 -5.67
CA MET A 101 -12.16 -3.66 -4.22
C MET A 101 -10.86 -3.48 -3.43
N PRO A 102 -9.74 -4.18 -3.78
CA PRO A 102 -8.49 -3.99 -3.02
C PRO A 102 -8.01 -2.55 -3.03
N ASP A 103 -8.04 -1.89 -4.18
CA ASP A 103 -7.61 -0.49 -4.32
C ASP A 103 -8.53 0.44 -3.53
N SER A 104 -9.82 0.12 -3.47
CA SER A 104 -10.78 0.95 -2.74
C SER A 104 -10.50 0.98 -1.24
N PHE A 105 -10.02 -0.12 -0.66
CA PHE A 105 -9.65 -0.17 0.75
C PHE A 105 -8.43 0.71 1.05
N ILE A 106 -7.45 0.67 0.16
CA ILE A 106 -6.25 1.51 0.28
C ILE A 106 -6.62 2.98 0.15
N ALA A 107 -7.45 3.31 -0.84
CA ALA A 107 -7.93 4.68 -1.06
C ALA A 107 -8.67 5.23 0.17
N ALA A 108 -9.56 4.44 0.75
CA ALA A 108 -10.32 4.85 1.94
C ALA A 108 -9.41 5.07 3.14
N THR A 109 -8.41 4.22 3.33
CA THR A 109 -7.43 4.36 4.40
C THR A 109 -6.64 5.65 4.23
N ALA A 110 -6.18 5.94 3.02
CA ALA A 110 -5.44 7.18 2.72
C ALA A 110 -6.30 8.41 2.97
N ARG A 111 -7.55 8.40 2.54
CA ARG A 111 -8.48 9.52 2.77
C ARG A 111 -8.72 9.76 4.25
N ARG A 112 -8.97 8.69 5.01
CA ARG A 112 -9.26 8.79 6.44
C ARG A 112 -8.10 9.39 7.22
N HIS A 113 -6.87 9.08 6.82
CA HIS A 113 -5.66 9.51 7.52
C HIS A 113 -4.93 10.65 6.81
N ASN A 114 -5.49 11.17 5.73
CA ASN A 114 -4.93 12.29 4.95
C ASN A 114 -3.50 11.99 4.47
N LEU A 115 -3.32 10.82 3.86
CA LEU A 115 -2.03 10.37 3.36
C LEU A 115 -1.99 10.39 1.83
N ILE A 116 -0.79 10.53 1.27
CA ILE A 116 -0.56 10.39 -0.17
C ILE A 116 -0.33 8.90 -0.46
N ILE A 117 -1.00 8.36 -1.49
CA ILE A 117 -0.84 6.97 -1.89
C ILE A 117 0.45 6.83 -2.71
N VAL A 118 1.27 5.85 -2.35
CA VAL A 118 2.50 5.53 -3.07
C VAL A 118 2.30 4.20 -3.77
N THR A 119 2.28 4.22 -5.10
CA THR A 119 1.93 3.05 -5.93
C THR A 119 2.46 3.22 -7.35
N ARG A 120 2.63 2.09 -8.05
CA ARG A 120 2.88 2.11 -9.49
C ARG A 120 1.59 2.27 -10.30
N ASN A 121 0.44 1.96 -9.71
CA ASN A 121 -0.87 2.04 -10.37
C ASN A 121 -1.47 3.45 -10.28
N VAL A 122 -0.70 4.44 -10.70
CA VAL A 122 -1.06 5.86 -10.56
C VAL A 122 -2.40 6.16 -11.21
N ALA A 123 -2.63 5.66 -12.43
CA ALA A 123 -3.86 5.96 -13.18
C ALA A 123 -5.13 5.50 -12.45
N ASP A 124 -5.08 4.33 -11.81
CA ASP A 124 -6.26 3.77 -11.12
C ASP A 124 -6.70 4.62 -9.93
N PHE A 125 -5.74 5.23 -9.24
CA PHE A 125 -6.05 6.09 -8.09
C PHE A 125 -6.31 7.54 -8.49
N THR A 126 -5.53 8.08 -9.43
CA THR A 126 -5.61 9.49 -9.81
C THR A 126 -6.98 9.88 -10.35
N ARG A 127 -7.61 9.05 -11.18
CA ARG A 127 -8.92 9.37 -11.76
C ARG A 127 -10.03 9.49 -10.71
N SER A 128 -9.77 9.01 -9.49
CA SER A 128 -10.69 9.16 -8.35
C SER A 128 -10.43 10.43 -7.53
N GLY A 129 -9.55 11.31 -8.02
CA GLY A 129 -9.24 12.57 -7.36
C GLY A 129 -8.26 12.47 -6.21
N LEU A 130 -7.60 11.33 -6.05
CA LEU A 130 -6.66 11.10 -4.96
C LEU A 130 -5.24 11.55 -5.33
N LYS A 131 -4.47 11.96 -4.33
CA LYS A 131 -3.05 12.28 -4.50
C LYS A 131 -2.24 11.00 -4.51
N VAL A 132 -1.44 10.83 -5.56
CA VAL A 132 -0.70 9.60 -5.83
C VAL A 132 0.72 9.93 -6.25
N PHE A 133 1.66 9.06 -5.86
CA PHE A 133 3.07 9.21 -6.20
C PHE A 133 3.68 7.84 -6.54
N ASP A 134 4.49 7.80 -7.61
CA ASP A 134 5.25 6.62 -8.03
C ASP A 134 6.74 6.89 -7.85
N PRO A 135 7.40 6.29 -6.84
CA PRO A 135 8.81 6.52 -6.58
C PRO A 135 9.74 5.87 -7.61
N GLY A 136 9.21 4.96 -8.44
CA GLY A 136 9.98 4.32 -9.51
C GLY A 136 10.12 5.15 -10.76
N LYS A 137 9.39 6.27 -10.87
CA LYS A 137 9.51 7.16 -12.02
C LYS A 137 10.55 8.23 -11.77
N ALA A 138 11.29 8.58 -12.83
CA ALA A 138 12.25 9.68 -12.76
C ALA A 138 11.52 10.97 -12.44
N VAL A 139 12.09 11.77 -11.53
CA VAL A 139 11.56 13.09 -11.23
C VAL A 139 12.12 14.07 -12.24
N GLU A 140 11.23 14.66 -13.03
CA GLU A 140 11.59 15.75 -13.93
C GLU A 140 11.81 17.03 -13.14
N LYS A 141 12.91 17.68 -13.38
CA LYS A 141 13.23 18.93 -12.69
C LYS A 141 13.12 20.12 -13.62
#